data_788239d9a0bb7e8a8ea1b55e1996a6fb
#
_entry.id   788239d9a0bb7e8a8ea1b55e1996a6fb
#
_cell.length_a   1.000
_cell.length_b   1.000
_cell.length_c   1.000
_cell.angle_alpha   90.00
_cell.angle_beta   90.00
_cell.angle_gamma   90.00
#
_symmetry.space_group_name_H-M   'P 1'
#
loop_
_entity.id
_entity.type
_entity.pdbx_description
1 polymer ?
#
loop_
_entity_poly.entity_id
_entity_poly.type
_entity_poly.pdbx_seq_one_letter_code
_entity_poly.pdbx_strand_id
1 'polypeptide(L)'
;MVPALSNTIYEGEVYIIGKEFNTTNKTVRIHGHLTGDRPQFVKELFVQAKIWLNNQTVPALPQDAIVKDGASFYIYIANPENRSKKVAFEKRMVIPRSSAAGYTAVSLLDEIPKGMQIVTKGAYYVYAQSKAGELAHEH
;
A
#
# COMPACT_ATOMS: atom_id res chain seq x y z
N MET A 1 -25.94 18.46 -18.49
CA MET A 1 -25.95 18.06 -17.06
C MET A 1 -25.31 16.69 -17.01
N VAL A 2 -24.10 16.59 -16.46
CA VAL A 2 -23.44 15.29 -16.26
C VAL A 2 -24.19 14.60 -15.12
N PRO A 3 -24.72 13.36 -15.31
CA PRO A 3 -25.33 12.64 -14.20
C PRO A 3 -24.30 12.51 -13.10
N ALA A 4 -24.71 12.81 -11.87
CA ALA A 4 -23.85 12.63 -10.70
C ALA A 4 -23.29 11.21 -10.71
N LEU A 5 -21.97 11.09 -10.67
CA LEU A 5 -21.28 9.80 -10.54
C LEU A 5 -21.81 9.16 -9.26
N SER A 6 -22.56 8.07 -9.41
CA SER A 6 -22.96 7.26 -8.28
C SER A 6 -21.68 6.69 -7.65
N ASN A 7 -21.49 6.89 -6.36
CA ASN A 7 -20.39 6.28 -5.60
C ASN A 7 -20.63 4.78 -5.32
N THR A 8 -21.60 4.17 -5.98
CA THR A 8 -21.92 2.76 -5.80
C THR A 8 -20.82 1.91 -6.43
N ILE A 9 -20.25 1.02 -5.63
CA ILE A 9 -19.24 0.07 -6.07
C ILE A 9 -19.97 -1.17 -6.57
N TYR A 10 -19.65 -1.59 -7.79
CA TYR A 10 -20.13 -2.82 -8.39
C TYR A 10 -18.97 -3.79 -8.54
N GLU A 11 -19.22 -5.05 -8.25
CA GLU A 11 -18.24 -6.11 -8.43
C GLU A 11 -18.42 -6.80 -9.79
N GLY A 12 -17.32 -7.27 -10.36
CA GLY A 12 -17.34 -7.95 -11.63
C GLY A 12 -16.10 -8.79 -11.86
N GLU A 13 -16.16 -9.63 -12.86
CA GLU A 13 -15.05 -10.50 -13.25
C GLU A 13 -14.56 -10.14 -14.65
N VAL A 14 -13.24 -10.12 -14.82
CA VAL A 14 -12.62 -9.97 -16.14
C VAL A 14 -12.68 -11.31 -16.85
N TYR A 15 -13.36 -11.34 -17.99
CA TYR A 15 -13.56 -12.54 -18.76
C TYR A 15 -12.55 -12.70 -19.90
N ILE A 16 -12.28 -11.61 -20.63
CA ILE A 16 -11.32 -11.60 -21.73
C ILE A 16 -10.46 -10.34 -21.66
N ILE A 17 -9.17 -10.52 -21.83
CA ILE A 17 -8.22 -9.43 -22.05
C ILE A 17 -7.78 -9.51 -23.51
N GLY A 18 -8.01 -8.44 -24.27
CA GLY A 18 -7.60 -8.34 -25.65
C GLY A 18 -6.08 -8.42 -25.80
N LYS A 19 -5.62 -9.07 -26.86
CA LYS A 19 -4.19 -9.19 -27.18
C LYS A 19 -3.64 -7.99 -27.97
N GLU A 20 -4.52 -7.13 -28.45
CA GLU A 20 -4.14 -5.96 -29.23
C GLU A 20 -3.96 -4.74 -28.34
N PHE A 21 -2.79 -4.15 -28.43
CA PHE A 21 -2.49 -2.90 -27.76
C PHE A 21 -2.69 -1.73 -28.74
N ASN A 22 -3.61 -0.84 -28.43
CA ASN A 22 -3.77 0.39 -29.22
C ASN A 22 -2.67 1.38 -28.85
N THR A 23 -1.75 1.59 -29.79
CA THR A 23 -0.57 2.45 -29.57
C THR A 23 -0.90 3.92 -29.53
N THR A 24 -2.00 4.35 -30.13
CA THR A 24 -2.41 5.76 -30.17
C THR A 24 -2.91 6.25 -28.82
N ASN A 25 -3.80 5.49 -28.19
CA ASN A 25 -4.39 5.84 -26.89
C ASN A 25 -3.85 5.00 -25.72
N LYS A 26 -2.87 4.13 -26.00
CA LYS A 26 -2.21 3.26 -25.01
C LYS A 26 -3.18 2.41 -24.18
N THR A 27 -4.15 1.81 -24.86
CA THR A 27 -5.21 1.01 -24.22
C THR A 27 -5.20 -0.44 -24.69
N VAL A 28 -5.71 -1.31 -23.82
CA VAL A 28 -6.05 -2.69 -24.13
C VAL A 28 -7.54 -2.87 -23.87
N ARG A 29 -8.23 -3.58 -24.76
CA ARG A 29 -9.65 -3.88 -24.59
C ARG A 29 -9.83 -5.00 -23.56
N ILE A 30 -10.70 -4.77 -22.59
CA ILE A 30 -11.05 -5.74 -21.57
C ILE A 30 -12.56 -5.95 -21.60
N HIS A 31 -12.99 -7.20 -21.52
CA HIS A 31 -14.38 -7.58 -21.34
C HIS A 31 -14.55 -8.14 -19.93
N GLY A 32 -15.52 -7.60 -19.21
CA GLY A 32 -15.88 -8.07 -17.87
C GLY A 32 -17.38 -8.21 -17.75
N HIS A 33 -17.81 -9.01 -16.81
CA HIS A 33 -19.20 -9.20 -16.43
C HIS A 33 -19.38 -8.74 -14.98
N LEU A 34 -20.44 -7.97 -14.73
CA LEU A 34 -20.82 -7.63 -13.37
C LEU A 34 -21.43 -8.85 -12.68
N THR A 35 -21.09 -9.05 -11.42
CA THR A 35 -21.67 -10.06 -10.54
C THR A 35 -22.80 -9.43 -9.73
N GLY A 36 -23.88 -10.19 -9.50
CA GLY A 36 -25.03 -9.71 -8.73
C GLY A 36 -26.04 -8.91 -9.56
N ASP A 37 -26.75 -7.99 -8.88
CA ASP A 37 -27.77 -7.16 -9.50
C ASP A 37 -27.18 -6.27 -10.59
N ARG A 38 -27.78 -6.33 -11.78
CA ARG A 38 -27.30 -5.59 -12.95
C ARG A 38 -28.09 -4.30 -13.10
N PRO A 39 -27.54 -3.15 -12.71
CA PRO A 39 -28.18 -1.90 -13.02
C PRO A 39 -28.19 -1.66 -14.53
N GLN A 40 -29.21 -0.98 -15.03
CA GLN A 40 -29.24 -0.56 -16.41
C GLN A 40 -28.26 0.60 -16.61
N PHE A 41 -27.06 0.29 -17.06
CA PHE A 41 -26.11 1.32 -17.46
C PHE A 41 -26.43 1.84 -18.85
N VAL A 42 -26.24 3.14 -19.01
CA VAL A 42 -26.29 3.79 -20.32
C VAL A 42 -25.04 3.37 -21.11
N LYS A 43 -25.19 3.07 -22.38
CA LYS A 43 -24.05 2.80 -23.28
C LYS A 43 -23.07 3.99 -23.25
N GLU A 44 -21.78 3.70 -23.39
CA GLU A 44 -20.71 4.71 -23.45
C GLU A 44 -20.50 5.48 -22.14
N LEU A 45 -20.99 4.96 -21.02
CA LEU A 45 -20.69 5.53 -19.71
C LEU A 45 -19.23 5.30 -19.36
N PHE A 46 -18.55 6.39 -18.94
CA PHE A 46 -17.21 6.27 -18.36
C PHE A 46 -17.30 5.71 -16.94
N VAL A 47 -16.49 4.70 -16.68
CA VAL A 47 -16.37 4.07 -15.38
C VAL A 47 -14.90 4.01 -14.96
N GLN A 48 -14.65 4.09 -13.68
CA GLN A 48 -13.36 3.80 -13.10
C GLN A 48 -13.40 2.39 -12.52
N ALA A 49 -12.47 1.54 -12.94
CA ALA A 49 -12.37 0.17 -12.45
C ALA A 49 -11.06 -0.05 -11.71
N LYS A 50 -11.12 -0.82 -10.63
CA LYS A 50 -9.96 -1.34 -9.93
C LYS A 50 -9.87 -2.84 -10.22
N ILE A 51 -8.78 -3.25 -10.85
CA ILE A 51 -8.57 -4.64 -11.27
C ILE A 51 -7.56 -5.29 -10.33
N TRP A 52 -7.94 -6.44 -9.77
CA TRP A 52 -7.04 -7.29 -9.00
C TRP A 52 -6.49 -8.39 -9.92
N LEU A 53 -5.17 -8.54 -9.95
CA LEU A 53 -4.52 -9.53 -10.81
C LEU A 53 -4.49 -10.92 -10.20
N ASN A 54 -4.60 -11.00 -8.89
CA ASN A 54 -4.66 -12.26 -8.14
C ASN A 54 -5.29 -12.04 -6.76
N ASN A 55 -5.67 -13.11 -6.10
CA ASN A 55 -6.25 -13.10 -4.74
C ASN A 55 -5.18 -13.33 -3.65
N GLN A 56 -3.92 -13.03 -3.94
CA GLN A 56 -2.86 -13.20 -2.94
C GLN A 56 -2.92 -12.07 -1.92
N THR A 57 -2.98 -12.44 -0.65
CA THR A 57 -2.80 -11.52 0.46
C THR A 57 -1.31 -11.29 0.67
N VAL A 58 -0.90 -10.04 0.66
CA VAL A 58 0.48 -9.63 0.89
C VAL A 58 0.54 -8.72 2.12
N PRO A 59 1.62 -8.77 2.90
CA PRO A 59 1.83 -7.81 3.97
C PRO A 59 1.85 -6.38 3.41
N ALA A 60 1.04 -5.51 3.97
CA ALA A 60 1.01 -4.12 3.58
C ALA A 60 0.98 -3.21 4.81
N LEU A 61 1.68 -2.10 4.74
CA LEU A 61 1.77 -1.12 5.81
C LEU A 61 1.28 0.24 5.32
N PRO A 62 0.73 1.08 6.22
CA PRO A 62 0.48 2.48 5.89
C PRO A 62 1.76 3.13 5.36
N GLN A 63 1.64 4.02 4.39
CA GLN A 63 2.81 4.71 3.82
C GLN A 63 3.61 5.47 4.87
N ASP A 64 2.96 6.02 5.90
CA ASP A 64 3.60 6.74 7.01
C ASP A 64 4.44 5.84 7.94
N ALA A 65 4.29 4.52 7.82
CA ALA A 65 5.11 3.56 8.56
C ALA A 65 6.48 3.33 7.92
N ILE A 66 6.65 3.69 6.66
CA ILE A 66 7.83 3.38 5.86
C ILE A 66 8.68 4.64 5.71
N VAL A 67 9.90 4.59 6.21
CA VAL A 67 10.85 5.70 6.15
C VAL A 67 11.93 5.39 5.14
N LYS A 68 12.20 6.33 4.25
CA LYS A 68 13.32 6.25 3.31
C LYS A 68 14.57 6.88 3.93
N ASP A 69 15.67 6.14 3.91
CA ASP A 69 16.98 6.59 4.36
C ASP A 69 18.01 6.22 3.27
N GLY A 70 18.47 7.23 2.54
CA GLY A 70 19.29 7.02 1.35
C GLY A 70 18.58 6.23 0.25
N ALA A 71 19.14 5.11 -0.13
CA ALA A 71 18.58 4.20 -1.13
C ALA A 71 17.69 3.10 -0.53
N SER A 72 17.60 3.01 0.79
CA SER A 72 16.92 1.93 1.51
C SER A 72 15.66 2.40 2.21
N PHE A 73 14.77 1.46 2.50
CA PHE A 73 13.52 1.71 3.19
C PHE A 73 13.45 0.91 4.48
N TYR A 74 12.90 1.52 5.51
CA TYR A 74 12.90 0.98 6.86
C TYR A 74 11.54 1.16 7.52
N ILE A 75 11.26 0.26 8.44
CA ILE A 75 10.19 0.37 9.43
C ILE A 75 10.80 0.34 10.81
N TYR A 76 10.05 0.81 11.79
CA TYR A 76 10.42 0.73 13.20
C TYR A 76 9.48 -0.20 13.93
N ILE A 77 10.05 -1.08 14.75
CA ILE A 77 9.31 -1.97 15.63
C ILE A 77 9.67 -1.69 17.08
N ALA A 78 8.74 -1.93 17.98
CA ALA A 78 8.91 -1.75 19.41
C ALA A 78 8.24 -2.87 20.19
N ASN A 79 8.80 -3.22 21.35
CA ASN A 79 8.15 -4.13 22.28
C ASN A 79 7.21 -3.33 23.21
N PRO A 80 5.87 -3.52 23.10
CA PRO A 80 4.91 -2.79 23.93
C PRO A 80 4.94 -3.22 25.41
N GLU A 81 5.47 -4.39 25.73
CA GLU A 81 5.56 -4.90 27.09
C GLU A 81 6.69 -4.25 27.89
N ASN A 82 7.61 -3.59 27.20
CA ASN A 82 8.68 -2.87 27.88
C ASN A 82 8.14 -1.55 28.48
N ARG A 83 7.63 -1.62 29.71
CA ARG A 83 7.08 -0.49 30.46
C ARG A 83 8.15 0.47 31.04
N SER A 84 9.38 0.40 30.58
CA SER A 84 10.40 1.37 30.96
C SER A 84 10.01 2.77 30.45
N LYS A 85 10.49 3.82 31.11
CA LYS A 85 10.23 5.22 30.71
C LYS A 85 10.72 5.58 29.30
N LYS A 86 11.52 4.70 28.68
CA LYS A 86 12.05 4.85 27.32
C LYS A 86 11.66 3.63 26.51
N VAL A 87 10.89 3.85 25.45
CA VAL A 87 10.57 2.80 24.46
C VAL A 87 11.76 2.68 23.52
N ALA A 88 12.32 1.48 23.43
CA ALA A 88 13.36 1.18 22.44
C ALA A 88 12.71 0.80 21.11
N PHE A 89 13.13 1.47 20.06
CA PHE A 89 12.72 1.15 18.70
C PHE A 89 13.85 0.42 17.96
N GLU A 90 13.48 -0.61 17.24
CA GLU A 90 14.40 -1.32 16.36
C GLU A 90 14.10 -0.97 14.90
N LYS A 91 15.14 -0.64 14.16
CA LYS A 91 15.08 -0.34 12.73
C LYS A 91 15.16 -1.62 11.94
N ARG A 92 14.19 -1.88 11.04
CA ARG A 92 14.14 -3.05 10.17
C ARG A 92 14.05 -2.62 8.71
N MET A 93 14.90 -3.19 7.87
CA MET A 93 14.87 -2.94 6.44
C MET A 93 13.71 -3.66 5.78
N VAL A 94 13.06 -2.99 4.84
CA VAL A 94 11.96 -3.55 4.05
C VAL A 94 12.14 -3.21 2.57
N ILE A 95 11.57 -4.04 1.72
CA ILE A 95 11.51 -3.78 0.28
C ILE A 95 10.07 -3.38 -0.05
N PRO A 96 9.81 -2.10 -0.34
CA PRO A 96 8.49 -1.66 -0.76
C PRO A 96 8.15 -2.21 -2.14
N ARG A 97 6.90 -2.58 -2.33
CA ARG A 97 6.33 -3.07 -3.58
C ARG A 97 5.27 -2.08 -4.09
N SER A 98 4.16 -2.60 -4.58
CA SER A 98 3.05 -1.77 -5.06
C SER A 98 2.34 -1.05 -3.91
N SER A 99 1.89 0.17 -4.21
CA SER A 99 1.08 0.97 -3.27
C SER A 99 -0.33 1.13 -3.79
N ALA A 100 -1.32 1.04 -2.89
CA ALA A 100 -2.71 1.29 -3.19
C ALA A 100 -3.44 1.78 -1.94
N ALA A 101 -4.36 2.73 -2.11
CA ALA A 101 -5.26 3.22 -1.04
C ALA A 101 -4.53 3.63 0.26
N GLY A 102 -3.35 4.27 0.16
CA GLY A 102 -2.57 4.73 1.31
C GLY A 102 -1.73 3.66 2.00
N TYR A 103 -1.72 2.44 1.46
CA TYR A 103 -0.91 1.32 1.93
C TYR A 103 0.14 0.94 0.88
N THR A 104 1.27 0.45 1.35
CA THR A 104 2.34 -0.09 0.52
C THR A 104 2.59 -1.53 0.91
N ALA A 105 2.50 -2.43 -0.07
CA ALA A 105 2.91 -3.81 0.13
C ALA A 105 4.42 -3.86 0.39
N VAL A 106 4.84 -4.66 1.35
CA VAL A 106 6.25 -4.76 1.75
C VAL A 106 6.71 -6.22 1.79
N SER A 107 7.94 -6.44 1.39
CA SER A 107 8.65 -7.68 1.69
C SER A 107 9.57 -7.42 2.88
N LEU A 108 9.37 -8.17 3.95
CA LEU A 108 10.25 -8.16 5.11
C LEU A 108 11.49 -9.02 4.78
N LEU A 109 12.67 -8.51 5.09
CA LEU A 109 13.92 -9.27 4.94
C LEU A 109 14.14 -10.22 6.11
N ASP A 110 13.69 -9.79 7.30
CA ASP A 110 13.76 -10.56 8.52
C ASP A 110 12.37 -10.70 9.14
N GLU A 111 12.13 -11.80 9.82
CA GLU A 111 10.88 -12.00 10.57
C GLU A 111 10.78 -11.01 11.74
N ILE A 112 9.58 -10.47 11.94
CA ILE A 112 9.31 -9.65 13.12
C ILE A 112 9.08 -10.58 14.31
N PRO A 113 9.86 -10.44 15.39
CA PRO A 113 9.68 -11.28 16.57
C PRO A 113 8.26 -11.19 17.14
N LYS A 114 7.76 -12.28 17.69
CA LYS A 114 6.44 -12.31 18.33
C LYS A 114 6.37 -11.28 19.46
N GLY A 115 5.24 -10.58 19.54
CA GLY A 115 5.01 -9.55 20.56
C GLY A 115 5.52 -8.16 20.20
N MET A 116 6.29 -8.01 19.12
CA MET A 116 6.70 -6.70 18.63
C MET A 116 5.58 -6.04 17.82
N GLN A 117 5.48 -4.72 17.95
CA GLN A 117 4.53 -3.89 17.20
C GLN A 117 5.26 -2.99 16.20
N ILE A 118 4.64 -2.80 15.04
CA ILE A 118 5.16 -1.88 14.02
C ILE A 118 4.64 -0.47 14.29
N VAL A 119 5.52 0.51 14.19
CA VAL A 119 5.15 1.93 14.26
C VAL A 119 4.44 2.32 12.97
N THR A 120 3.12 2.48 13.01
CA THR A 120 2.29 2.81 11.85
C THR A 120 2.10 4.31 11.64
N LYS A 121 2.33 5.11 12.67
CA LYS A 121 2.29 6.58 12.61
C LYS A 121 3.49 7.17 13.32
N GLY A 122 4.06 8.22 12.73
CA GLY A 122 5.19 8.93 13.34
C GLY A 122 6.53 8.21 13.20
N ALA A 123 6.67 7.23 12.31
CA ALA A 123 7.95 6.55 12.07
C ALA A 123 9.06 7.52 11.67
N TYR A 124 8.72 8.59 10.95
CA TYR A 124 9.67 9.63 10.60
C TYR A 124 10.24 10.37 11.84
N TYR A 125 9.46 10.59 12.89
CA TYR A 125 9.95 11.21 14.12
C TYR A 125 10.93 10.29 14.85
N VAL A 126 10.68 8.98 14.86
CA VAL A 126 11.62 8.00 15.41
C VAL A 126 12.94 8.03 14.64
N TYR A 127 12.86 8.07 13.32
CA TYR A 127 14.03 8.19 12.44
C TYR A 127 14.81 9.48 12.71
N ALA A 128 14.15 10.63 12.75
CA ALA A 128 14.79 11.92 12.99
C ALA A 128 15.50 11.95 14.35
N GLN A 129 14.87 11.39 15.37
CA GLN A 129 15.44 11.29 16.70
C GLN A 129 16.68 10.37 16.73
N SER A 130 16.65 9.25 16.00
CA SER A 130 17.81 8.36 15.91
C SER A 130 19.00 9.03 15.23
N LYS A 131 18.76 9.80 14.18
CA LYS A 131 19.82 10.58 13.51
C LYS A 131 20.41 11.69 14.39
N ALA A 132 19.57 12.38 15.13
CA ALA A 132 20.05 13.38 16.09
C ALA A 132 20.93 12.76 17.20
N GLY A 133 20.60 11.54 17.65
CA GLY A 133 21.41 10.80 18.61
C GLY A 133 22.77 10.35 18.04
N GLU A 134 22.80 9.87 16.79
CA GLU A 134 24.04 9.50 16.11
C GLU A 134 25.00 10.69 15.99
N LEU A 135 24.52 11.87 15.59
CA LEU A 135 25.31 13.08 15.47
C LEU A 135 25.86 13.61 16.84
N ALA A 136 25.14 13.34 17.93
CA ALA A 136 25.57 13.75 19.28
C ALA A 136 26.71 12.86 19.83
N HIS A 137 26.96 11.70 19.26
CA HIS A 137 28.02 10.77 19.67
C HIS A 137 29.31 10.92 18.88
N GLU A 138 29.35 11.74 17.82
CA GLU A 138 30.54 12.01 16.99
C GLU A 138 31.36 13.22 17.44
N HIS A 139 31.09 13.78 18.62
CA HIS A 139 31.86 14.90 19.22
C HIS A 139 32.52 14.52 20.51
#